data_cee022549bdbcf5a94c71e41adc31ad8
#
_entry.id   cee022549bdbcf5a94c71e41adc31ad8
#
_cell.length_a   1.000
_cell.length_b   1.000
_cell.length_c   1.000
_cell.angle_alpha   90.00
_cell.angle_beta   90.00
_cell.angle_gamma   90.00
#
_symmetry.space_group_name_H-M   'P 1'
#
loop_
_entity.id
_entity.type
_entity.pdbx_description
1 polymer ?
#
loop_
_entity_poly.entity_id
_entity_poly.type
_entity_poly.pdbx_seq_one_letter_code
_entity_poly.pdbx_strand_id
1 'polypeptide(L)'
;SSLLTQRQFSESHFDVASLNRPGFLNNFQSLVTADQALYDAGKTQRAVRMAKLDEDLSHEDSRRSQLEVVAQVVRFYWDTQLGAEEVNVTAQAMRSAEADLERSEARRASGMATDADVLSIRVHLAGLREEQIRRSADLEVARAAMNDAIGLPLDSAHSLTTPLAPLPVTQTELSGDEKNVVDGRPEARQARLAAEIARVQAADALRNYLPQVTLHGAFEADRQQFADRGGGNWLVSIGLRWNLFNGGADKAKIAESEATTRRTAAEQARAESGIRLQVRQAWANLKAAQQRIESAQASVEEARESLRISQNRFAAGLSTVTDLLRTETALLETQTRYLAAVHDQRIAAAMLEFAAGTLSPDSEVLN
;
A
#
# COMPACT_ATOMS: atom_id res chain seq x y z
N SER A 1 35.84 -47.71 21.98
CA SER A 1 35.41 -46.71 22.97
C SER A 1 34.01 -46.96 23.52
N SER A 2 33.05 -47.50 22.73
CA SER A 2 31.68 -47.77 23.17
C SER A 2 31.57 -48.77 24.34
N LEU A 3 32.50 -49.75 24.47
CA LEU A 3 32.54 -50.62 25.62
C LEU A 3 32.87 -49.89 26.95
N LEU A 4 33.73 -48.88 26.89
CA LEU A 4 34.06 -48.03 28.03
C LEU A 4 32.89 -47.15 28.44
N THR A 5 32.22 -46.49 27.46
CA THR A 5 31.07 -45.59 27.72
C THR A 5 29.86 -46.36 28.22
N GLN A 6 29.67 -47.61 27.77
CA GLN A 6 28.64 -48.52 28.28
C GLN A 6 29.03 -49.21 29.63
N ARG A 7 30.21 -48.93 30.18
CA ARG A 7 30.76 -49.56 31.37
C ARG A 7 30.81 -51.10 31.31
N GLN A 8 31.04 -51.66 30.13
CA GLN A 8 31.09 -53.08 29.85
C GLN A 8 32.51 -53.57 29.56
N PHE A 9 33.50 -52.72 29.76
CA PHE A 9 34.90 -53.08 29.54
C PHE A 9 35.43 -54.01 30.62
N SER A 10 36.08 -55.11 30.21
CA SER A 10 36.70 -56.10 31.09
C SER A 10 38.12 -56.45 30.63
N GLU A 11 38.93 -57.09 31.47
CA GLU A 11 40.30 -57.51 31.15
C GLU A 11 40.36 -58.40 29.91
N SER A 12 39.34 -59.22 29.64
CA SER A 12 39.26 -60.06 28.46
C SER A 12 39.22 -59.29 27.12
N HIS A 13 38.91 -58.04 27.15
CA HIS A 13 38.90 -57.18 25.95
C HIS A 13 40.30 -56.65 25.55
N PHE A 14 41.34 -56.96 26.38
CA PHE A 14 42.75 -56.71 26.04
C PHE A 14 43.39 -57.80 25.23
N ASP A 15 42.67 -58.94 24.96
CA ASP A 15 43.22 -59.97 24.08
C ASP A 15 43.43 -59.44 22.66
N VAL A 16 44.63 -59.76 22.11
CA VAL A 16 45.04 -59.26 20.78
C VAL A 16 44.09 -59.73 19.69
N ALA A 17 43.49 -60.91 19.82
CA ALA A 17 42.51 -61.41 18.84
C ALA A 17 41.22 -60.59 18.84
N SER A 18 40.72 -60.15 20.01
CA SER A 18 39.55 -59.32 20.21
C SER A 18 39.78 -57.89 19.72
N LEU A 19 40.97 -57.31 19.85
CA LEU A 19 41.36 -55.99 19.32
C LEU A 19 41.45 -55.96 17.79
N ASN A 20 41.87 -57.05 17.17
CA ASN A 20 42.04 -57.17 15.72
C ASN A 20 40.76 -57.59 14.98
N ARG A 21 39.77 -58.17 15.67
CA ARG A 21 38.47 -58.57 15.11
C ARG A 21 37.35 -58.13 16.08
N PRO A 22 37.07 -56.86 16.23
CA PRO A 22 36.00 -56.38 17.10
C PRO A 22 34.63 -56.88 16.58
N GLY A 23 33.86 -57.54 17.48
CA GLY A 23 32.46 -57.91 17.20
C GLY A 23 31.60 -56.68 17.06
N PHE A 24 30.48 -56.80 16.32
CA PHE A 24 29.49 -55.73 16.26
C PHE A 24 28.88 -55.52 17.66
N LEU A 25 28.96 -54.24 18.13
CA LEU A 25 28.34 -53.82 19.37
C LEU A 25 27.23 -52.85 19.09
N ASN A 26 26.01 -53.19 19.47
CA ASN A 26 24.90 -52.25 19.41
C ASN A 26 25.14 -51.10 20.39
N ASN A 27 24.88 -49.87 19.99
CA ASN A 27 24.95 -48.72 20.85
C ASN A 27 23.69 -47.88 20.72
N PHE A 28 22.88 -47.85 21.74
CA PHE A 28 21.78 -46.91 21.89
C PHE A 28 22.28 -45.73 22.72
N GLN A 29 22.48 -44.57 22.04
CA GLN A 29 23.01 -43.36 22.66
C GLN A 29 21.87 -42.38 22.90
N SER A 30 21.73 -41.91 24.12
CA SER A 30 20.87 -40.78 24.49
C SER A 30 21.75 -39.64 24.97
N LEU A 31 21.68 -38.52 24.31
CA LEU A 31 22.48 -37.32 24.60
C LEU A 31 21.56 -36.16 24.94
N VAL A 32 21.78 -35.54 26.09
CA VAL A 32 21.16 -34.25 26.48
C VAL A 32 22.30 -33.25 26.66
N THR A 33 22.21 -32.11 25.95
CA THR A 33 23.18 -31.02 26.06
C THR A 33 22.51 -29.75 26.54
N ALA A 34 23.21 -28.96 27.30
CA ALA A 34 22.82 -27.63 27.73
C ALA A 34 24.00 -26.67 27.52
N ASP A 35 23.78 -25.64 26.72
CA ASP A 35 24.76 -24.61 26.44
C ASP A 35 24.25 -23.27 26.99
N GLN A 36 25.06 -22.64 27.85
CA GLN A 36 24.76 -21.33 28.44
C GLN A 36 25.90 -20.36 28.15
N ALA A 37 25.59 -19.26 27.42
CA ALA A 37 26.53 -18.16 27.31
C ALA A 37 26.63 -17.46 28.68
N LEU A 38 27.83 -17.46 29.27
CA LEU A 38 28.13 -16.73 30.50
C LEU A 38 28.57 -15.29 30.22
N TYR A 39 29.31 -15.12 29.12
CA TYR A 39 29.72 -13.82 28.61
C TYR A 39 29.81 -13.89 27.10
N ASP A 40 29.03 -13.05 26.39
CA ASP A 40 28.96 -13.01 24.94
C ASP A 40 29.23 -11.58 24.37
N ALA A 41 29.89 -10.76 25.14
CA ALA A 41 30.14 -9.35 24.82
C ALA A 41 28.84 -8.54 24.52
N GLY A 42 27.69 -8.98 25.03
CA GLY A 42 26.37 -8.38 24.83
C GLY A 42 25.73 -8.74 23.48
N LYS A 43 26.18 -9.80 22.83
CA LYS A 43 25.61 -10.28 21.55
C LYS A 43 24.13 -10.65 21.67
N THR A 44 23.77 -11.41 22.71
CA THR A 44 22.38 -11.79 22.98
C THR A 44 21.49 -10.58 23.21
N GLN A 45 21.94 -9.59 23.98
CA GLN A 45 21.18 -8.38 24.23
C GLN A 45 20.95 -7.57 22.93
N ARG A 46 21.97 -7.47 22.07
CA ARG A 46 21.81 -6.80 20.78
C ARG A 46 20.91 -7.58 19.83
N ALA A 47 20.99 -8.91 19.82
CA ALA A 47 20.08 -9.75 19.05
C ALA A 47 18.62 -9.55 19.47
N VAL A 48 18.35 -9.51 20.78
CA VAL A 48 17.01 -9.20 21.31
C VAL A 48 16.59 -7.77 20.91
N ARG A 49 17.50 -6.79 20.99
CA ARG A 49 17.20 -5.41 20.55
C ARG A 49 16.88 -5.35 19.06
N MET A 50 17.66 -6.02 18.22
CA MET A 50 17.38 -6.09 16.77
C MET A 50 16.01 -6.72 16.51
N ALA A 51 15.69 -7.84 17.15
CA ALA A 51 14.38 -8.48 16.99
C ALA A 51 13.21 -7.57 17.39
N LYS A 52 13.36 -6.76 18.44
CA LYS A 52 12.35 -5.76 18.82
C LYS A 52 12.23 -4.63 17.78
N LEU A 53 13.34 -4.15 17.24
CA LEU A 53 13.32 -3.16 16.16
C LEU A 53 12.69 -3.71 14.88
N ASP A 54 12.91 -4.99 14.58
CA ASP A 54 12.26 -5.67 13.43
C ASP A 54 10.75 -5.87 13.69
N GLU A 55 10.33 -6.12 14.94
CA GLU A 55 8.92 -6.13 15.35
C GLU A 55 8.29 -4.76 15.13
N ASP A 56 8.91 -3.69 15.63
CA ASP A 56 8.45 -2.32 15.42
C ASP A 56 8.38 -1.95 13.92
N LEU A 57 9.37 -2.39 13.12
CA LEU A 57 9.38 -2.21 11.68
C LEU A 57 8.17 -2.89 11.01
N SER A 58 7.84 -4.11 11.44
CA SER A 58 6.68 -4.86 10.93
C SER A 58 5.36 -4.21 11.30
N HIS A 59 5.26 -3.61 12.50
CA HIS A 59 4.09 -2.82 12.90
C HIS A 59 3.90 -1.58 12.01
N GLU A 60 4.97 -0.85 11.71
CA GLU A 60 4.89 0.30 10.81
C GLU A 60 4.61 -0.11 9.37
N ASP A 61 5.06 -1.29 8.93
CA ASP A 61 4.71 -1.84 7.60
C ASP A 61 3.22 -2.19 7.50
N SER A 62 2.66 -2.81 8.53
CA SER A 62 1.22 -3.06 8.63
C SER A 62 0.41 -1.76 8.59
N ARG A 63 0.85 -0.73 9.33
CA ARG A 63 0.21 0.58 9.35
C ARG A 63 0.27 1.27 7.98
N ARG A 64 1.41 1.17 7.29
CA ARG A 64 1.55 1.67 5.91
C ARG A 64 0.56 0.99 4.98
N SER A 65 0.48 -0.35 5.02
CA SER A 65 -0.44 -1.12 4.19
C SER A 65 -1.89 -0.76 4.46
N GLN A 66 -2.28 -0.52 5.71
CA GLN A 66 -3.62 -0.05 6.06
C GLN A 66 -3.93 1.32 5.43
N LEU A 67 -3.00 2.28 5.53
CA LEU A 67 -3.17 3.59 4.90
C LEU A 67 -3.28 3.50 3.38
N GLU A 68 -2.47 2.65 2.74
CA GLU A 68 -2.52 2.42 1.29
C GLU A 68 -3.85 1.81 0.86
N VAL A 69 -4.36 0.83 1.60
CA VAL A 69 -5.68 0.21 1.33
C VAL A 69 -6.80 1.23 1.47
N VAL A 70 -6.81 2.02 2.55
CA VAL A 70 -7.82 3.07 2.73
C VAL A 70 -7.77 4.08 1.57
N ALA A 71 -6.58 4.54 1.19
CA ALA A 71 -6.41 5.47 0.07
C ALA A 71 -6.89 4.88 -1.27
N GLN A 72 -6.67 3.58 -1.49
CA GLN A 72 -7.13 2.88 -2.67
C GLN A 72 -8.66 2.74 -2.70
N VAL A 73 -9.28 2.34 -1.58
CA VAL A 73 -10.74 2.24 -1.45
C VAL A 73 -11.41 3.59 -1.68
N VAL A 74 -10.86 4.68 -1.09
CA VAL A 74 -11.35 6.04 -1.29
C VAL A 74 -11.34 6.44 -2.76
N ARG A 75 -10.25 6.10 -3.48
CA ARG A 75 -10.15 6.38 -4.91
C ARG A 75 -11.23 5.65 -5.69
N PHE A 76 -11.38 4.34 -5.51
CA PHE A 76 -12.40 3.55 -6.21
C PHE A 76 -13.82 3.97 -5.85
N TYR A 77 -14.05 4.43 -4.61
CA TYR A 77 -15.34 4.97 -4.19
C TYR A 77 -15.71 6.21 -5.03
N TRP A 78 -14.79 7.19 -5.13
CA TRP A 78 -15.05 8.41 -5.89
C TRP A 78 -15.05 8.17 -7.40
N ASP A 79 -14.24 7.24 -7.92
CA ASP A 79 -14.30 6.82 -9.32
C ASP A 79 -15.68 6.22 -9.65
N THR A 80 -16.24 5.41 -8.76
CA THR A 80 -17.58 4.83 -8.93
C THR A 80 -18.68 5.90 -8.86
N GLN A 81 -18.56 6.87 -7.95
CA GLN A 81 -19.49 8.00 -7.87
C GLN A 81 -19.42 8.88 -9.13
N LEU A 82 -18.22 9.18 -9.60
CA LEU A 82 -18.04 9.91 -10.86
C LEU A 82 -18.72 9.19 -12.02
N GLY A 83 -18.47 7.88 -12.17
CA GLY A 83 -19.10 7.09 -13.23
C GLY A 83 -20.63 7.07 -13.14
N ALA A 84 -21.19 7.01 -11.93
CA ALA A 84 -22.64 7.08 -11.75
C ALA A 84 -23.22 8.43 -12.17
N GLU A 85 -22.57 9.54 -11.81
CA GLU A 85 -23.00 10.87 -12.20
C GLU A 85 -22.81 11.15 -13.70
N GLU A 86 -21.77 10.63 -14.34
CA GLU A 86 -21.58 10.72 -15.79
C GLU A 86 -22.68 9.96 -16.56
N VAL A 87 -23.10 8.79 -16.09
CA VAL A 87 -24.25 8.05 -16.63
C VAL A 87 -25.53 8.90 -16.50
N ASN A 88 -25.75 9.55 -15.36
CA ASN A 88 -26.91 10.39 -15.11
C ASN A 88 -26.94 11.62 -16.04
N VAL A 89 -25.82 12.32 -16.19
CA VAL A 89 -25.71 13.50 -17.06
C VAL A 89 -25.93 13.13 -18.53
N THR A 90 -25.34 12.02 -18.98
CA THR A 90 -25.54 11.51 -20.34
C THR A 90 -27.01 11.12 -20.59
N ALA A 91 -27.66 10.48 -19.62
CA ALA A 91 -29.09 10.17 -19.72
C ALA A 91 -29.98 11.42 -19.75
N GLN A 92 -29.56 12.52 -19.10
CA GLN A 92 -30.26 13.80 -19.20
C GLN A 92 -30.09 14.42 -20.60
N ALA A 93 -28.88 14.40 -21.15
CA ALA A 93 -28.61 14.87 -22.51
C ALA A 93 -29.44 14.07 -23.56
N MET A 94 -29.53 12.75 -23.39
CA MET A 94 -30.39 11.92 -24.26
C MET A 94 -31.85 12.32 -24.20
N ARG A 95 -32.39 12.54 -23.02
CA ARG A 95 -33.80 13.00 -22.86
C ARG A 95 -34.04 14.37 -23.51
N SER A 96 -33.06 15.28 -23.43
CA SER A 96 -33.14 16.57 -24.15
C SER A 96 -33.18 16.36 -25.66
N ALA A 97 -32.26 15.58 -26.20
CA ALA A 97 -32.18 15.27 -27.63
C ALA A 97 -33.43 14.53 -28.15
N GLU A 98 -34.03 13.64 -27.35
CA GLU A 98 -35.29 12.93 -27.67
C GLU A 98 -36.45 13.93 -27.79
N ALA A 99 -36.55 14.88 -26.84
CA ALA A 99 -37.56 15.94 -26.89
C ALA A 99 -37.35 16.89 -28.10
N ASP A 100 -36.11 17.18 -28.46
CA ASP A 100 -35.79 18.00 -29.64
C ASP A 100 -36.08 17.24 -30.92
N LEU A 101 -35.89 15.92 -30.97
CA LEU A 101 -36.28 15.09 -32.11
C LEU A 101 -37.81 15.14 -32.33
N GLU A 102 -38.58 14.92 -31.26
CA GLU A 102 -40.05 14.97 -31.33
C GLU A 102 -40.55 16.31 -31.84
N ARG A 103 -39.99 17.41 -31.31
CA ARG A 103 -40.33 18.77 -31.77
C ARG A 103 -39.97 18.98 -33.25
N SER A 104 -38.80 18.51 -33.69
CA SER A 104 -38.36 18.66 -35.07
C SER A 104 -39.20 17.83 -36.04
N GLU A 105 -39.62 16.64 -35.67
CA GLU A 105 -40.53 15.79 -36.45
C GLU A 105 -41.90 16.44 -36.62
N ALA A 106 -42.49 17.04 -35.56
CA ALA A 106 -43.74 17.77 -35.62
C ALA A 106 -43.62 19.01 -36.57
N ARG A 107 -42.52 19.74 -36.52
CA ARG A 107 -42.25 20.89 -37.41
C ARG A 107 -42.07 20.43 -38.86
N ARG A 108 -41.41 19.32 -39.10
CA ARG A 108 -41.26 18.72 -40.43
C ARG A 108 -42.64 18.38 -41.02
N ALA A 109 -43.52 17.75 -40.22
CA ALA A 109 -44.85 17.42 -40.64
C ALA A 109 -45.71 18.65 -41.06
N SER A 110 -45.42 19.81 -40.48
CA SER A 110 -46.03 21.11 -40.84
C SER A 110 -45.24 21.90 -41.87
N GLY A 111 -44.17 21.33 -42.49
CA GLY A 111 -43.37 21.99 -43.51
C GLY A 111 -42.41 23.07 -42.97
N MET A 112 -42.21 23.15 -41.62
CA MET A 112 -41.36 24.17 -40.98
C MET A 112 -39.94 23.67 -40.62
N ALA A 113 -39.59 22.40 -40.92
CA ALA A 113 -38.26 21.83 -40.76
C ALA A 113 -37.94 20.91 -41.93
N THR A 114 -36.65 20.69 -42.21
CA THR A 114 -36.20 19.83 -43.29
C THR A 114 -35.95 18.38 -42.80
N ASP A 115 -35.89 17.42 -43.74
CA ASP A 115 -35.45 16.04 -43.40
C ASP A 115 -34.02 16.03 -42.86
N ALA A 116 -33.15 16.93 -43.37
CA ALA A 116 -31.78 17.07 -42.88
C ALA A 116 -31.70 17.46 -41.39
N ASP A 117 -32.60 18.32 -40.92
CA ASP A 117 -32.66 18.71 -39.50
C ASP A 117 -33.01 17.52 -38.62
N VAL A 118 -34.02 16.73 -38.98
CA VAL A 118 -34.43 15.53 -38.24
C VAL A 118 -33.32 14.47 -38.24
N LEU A 119 -32.66 14.23 -39.38
CA LEU A 119 -31.57 13.30 -39.50
C LEU A 119 -30.37 13.72 -38.65
N SER A 120 -30.04 15.00 -38.57
CA SER A 120 -28.97 15.54 -37.74
C SER A 120 -29.21 15.27 -36.25
N ILE A 121 -30.44 15.48 -35.77
CA ILE A 121 -30.79 15.15 -34.36
C ILE A 121 -30.73 13.63 -34.12
N ARG A 122 -31.18 12.80 -35.05
CA ARG A 122 -31.09 11.34 -34.93
C ARG A 122 -29.63 10.84 -34.85
N VAL A 123 -28.73 11.44 -35.64
CA VAL A 123 -27.28 11.10 -35.56
C VAL A 123 -26.71 11.51 -34.21
N HIS A 124 -27.05 12.72 -33.72
CA HIS A 124 -26.63 13.17 -32.39
C HIS A 124 -27.14 12.23 -31.29
N LEU A 125 -28.42 11.86 -31.33
CA LEU A 125 -29.01 10.90 -30.36
C LEU A 125 -28.34 9.52 -30.43
N ALA A 126 -27.96 9.05 -31.62
CA ALA A 126 -27.20 7.81 -31.76
C ALA A 126 -25.81 7.89 -31.09
N GLY A 127 -25.12 9.03 -31.22
CA GLY A 127 -23.86 9.28 -30.53
C GLY A 127 -24.01 9.30 -29.00
N LEU A 128 -25.07 9.95 -28.50
CA LEU A 128 -25.36 9.95 -27.06
C LEU A 128 -25.69 8.55 -26.52
N ARG A 129 -26.37 7.71 -27.31
CA ARG A 129 -26.62 6.30 -26.94
C ARG A 129 -25.34 5.48 -26.86
N GLU A 130 -24.43 5.66 -27.80
CA GLU A 130 -23.10 5.03 -27.74
C GLU A 130 -22.34 5.46 -26.47
N GLU A 131 -22.32 6.78 -26.19
CA GLU A 131 -21.70 7.31 -24.97
C GLU A 131 -22.33 6.73 -23.70
N GLN A 132 -23.65 6.63 -23.64
CA GLN A 132 -24.37 6.01 -22.52
C GLN A 132 -23.95 4.54 -22.30
N ILE A 133 -23.83 3.76 -23.37
CA ILE A 133 -23.37 2.36 -23.30
C ILE A 133 -21.96 2.30 -22.74
N ARG A 134 -21.06 3.15 -23.23
CA ARG A 134 -19.67 3.23 -22.77
C ARG A 134 -19.60 3.60 -21.29
N ARG A 135 -20.28 4.70 -20.86
CA ARG A 135 -20.32 5.13 -19.46
C ARG A 135 -20.92 4.09 -18.51
N SER A 136 -21.92 3.35 -18.98
CA SER A 136 -22.51 2.26 -18.20
C SER A 136 -21.53 1.10 -18.01
N ALA A 137 -20.76 0.75 -19.03
CA ALA A 137 -19.70 -0.26 -18.92
C ALA A 137 -18.56 0.21 -18.01
N ASP A 138 -18.12 1.47 -18.13
CA ASP A 138 -17.09 2.05 -17.26
C ASP A 138 -17.54 2.02 -15.79
N LEU A 139 -18.80 2.34 -15.50
CA LEU A 139 -19.38 2.27 -14.15
C LEU A 139 -19.41 0.82 -13.61
N GLU A 140 -19.74 -0.15 -14.45
CA GLU A 140 -19.72 -1.56 -14.05
C GLU A 140 -18.30 -2.00 -13.66
N VAL A 141 -17.28 -1.62 -14.44
CA VAL A 141 -15.87 -1.89 -14.12
C VAL A 141 -15.44 -1.16 -12.83
N ALA A 142 -15.84 0.10 -12.65
CA ALA A 142 -15.52 0.85 -11.43
C ALA A 142 -16.13 0.20 -10.17
N ARG A 143 -17.38 -0.29 -10.25
CA ARG A 143 -18.03 -1.04 -9.17
C ARG A 143 -17.31 -2.34 -8.85
N ALA A 144 -16.92 -3.10 -9.88
CA ALA A 144 -16.16 -4.33 -9.69
C ALA A 144 -14.81 -4.06 -9.02
N ALA A 145 -14.08 -3.01 -9.44
CA ALA A 145 -12.81 -2.62 -8.83
C ALA A 145 -12.97 -2.19 -7.36
N MET A 146 -14.06 -1.48 -7.03
CA MET A 146 -14.36 -1.11 -5.65
C MET A 146 -14.70 -2.36 -4.81
N ASN A 147 -15.49 -3.29 -5.34
CA ASN A 147 -15.82 -4.55 -4.67
C ASN A 147 -14.57 -5.37 -4.37
N ASP A 148 -13.67 -5.50 -5.34
CA ASP A 148 -12.38 -6.17 -5.15
C ASP A 148 -11.56 -5.54 -4.03
N ALA A 149 -11.46 -4.21 -4.02
CA ALA A 149 -10.69 -3.46 -3.03
C ALA A 149 -11.19 -3.64 -1.59
N ILE A 150 -12.49 -3.87 -1.39
CA ILE A 150 -13.11 -4.12 -0.08
C ILE A 150 -13.33 -5.62 0.21
N GLY A 151 -12.86 -6.50 -0.69
CA GLY A 151 -12.93 -7.95 -0.51
C GLY A 151 -14.32 -8.55 -0.69
N LEU A 152 -15.21 -7.89 -1.44
CA LEU A 152 -16.52 -8.43 -1.81
C LEU A 152 -16.47 -9.15 -3.17
N PRO A 153 -17.42 -10.06 -3.47
CA PRO A 153 -17.60 -10.58 -4.82
C PRO A 153 -17.78 -9.44 -5.84
N LEU A 154 -17.20 -9.56 -7.03
CA LEU A 154 -17.12 -8.47 -8.02
C LEU A 154 -18.49 -7.94 -8.47
N ASP A 155 -19.52 -8.79 -8.45
CA ASP A 155 -20.91 -8.53 -8.85
C ASP A 155 -21.81 -8.10 -7.69
N SER A 156 -21.27 -7.88 -6.48
CA SER A 156 -22.04 -7.45 -5.31
C SER A 156 -22.71 -6.10 -5.57
N ALA A 157 -24.04 -6.07 -5.40
CA ALA A 157 -24.82 -4.86 -5.54
C ALA A 157 -24.81 -4.05 -4.22
N HIS A 158 -24.43 -2.79 -4.30
CA HIS A 158 -24.56 -1.83 -3.20
C HIS A 158 -24.82 -0.42 -3.74
N SER A 159 -25.37 0.45 -2.92
CA SER A 159 -25.59 1.84 -3.22
C SER A 159 -24.59 2.71 -2.45
N LEU A 160 -23.95 3.64 -3.15
CA LEU A 160 -23.11 4.65 -2.52
C LEU A 160 -23.99 5.76 -1.95
N THR A 161 -23.73 6.16 -0.72
CA THR A 161 -24.62 7.10 0.01
C THR A 161 -24.16 8.53 -0.03
N THR A 162 -22.83 8.78 -0.13
CA THR A 162 -22.27 10.11 -0.15
C THR A 162 -22.34 10.68 -1.57
N PRO A 163 -23.02 11.81 -1.82
CA PRO A 163 -23.09 12.40 -3.15
C PRO A 163 -21.75 13.00 -3.59
N LEU A 164 -21.50 13.02 -4.90
CA LEU A 164 -20.36 13.72 -5.48
C LEU A 164 -20.62 15.23 -5.45
N ALA A 165 -20.24 15.87 -4.34
CA ALA A 165 -20.40 17.29 -4.12
C ALA A 165 -19.08 17.95 -3.69
N PRO A 166 -18.85 19.25 -3.98
CA PRO A 166 -17.66 19.96 -3.56
C PRO A 166 -17.49 19.94 -2.04
N LEU A 167 -16.26 19.72 -1.57
CA LEU A 167 -15.92 19.88 -0.16
C LEU A 167 -15.80 21.36 0.18
N PRO A 168 -16.36 21.81 1.31
CA PRO A 168 -16.07 23.12 1.87
C PRO A 168 -14.62 23.09 2.40
N VAL A 169 -13.66 23.46 1.58
CA VAL A 169 -12.25 23.51 2.01
C VAL A 169 -12.02 24.81 2.76
N THR A 170 -11.91 24.73 4.08
CA THR A 170 -11.34 25.80 4.88
C THR A 170 -9.86 25.89 4.51
N GLN A 171 -9.37 27.08 4.14
CA GLN A 171 -7.96 27.32 3.83
C GLN A 171 -7.13 27.07 5.08
N THR A 172 -6.80 25.83 5.34
CA THR A 172 -5.81 25.47 6.38
C THR A 172 -4.44 25.77 5.80
N GLU A 173 -3.80 26.81 6.31
CA GLU A 173 -2.43 27.12 5.91
C GLU A 173 -1.53 25.93 6.29
N LEU A 174 -0.72 25.45 5.35
CA LEU A 174 0.33 24.43 5.55
C LEU A 174 1.40 24.84 6.56
N SER A 175 1.29 26.02 7.13
CA SER A 175 2.34 26.75 7.84
C SER A 175 2.63 26.27 9.27
N GLY A 176 2.00 25.20 9.76
CA GLY A 176 2.15 24.82 11.16
C GLY A 176 3.07 23.62 11.44
N ASP A 177 3.11 22.58 10.63
CA ASP A 177 3.52 21.29 11.19
C ASP A 177 4.22 20.30 10.25
N GLU A 178 5.10 20.79 9.33
CA GLU A 178 5.90 19.90 8.48
C GLU A 178 6.66 18.83 9.29
N LYS A 179 6.96 19.10 10.56
CA LYS A 179 7.67 18.18 11.45
C LYS A 179 6.74 17.08 11.97
N ASN A 180 5.54 17.44 12.42
CA ASN A 180 4.53 16.50 12.92
C ASN A 180 4.01 15.60 11.81
N VAL A 181 3.90 16.13 10.58
CA VAL A 181 3.54 15.34 9.39
C VAL A 181 4.57 14.24 9.12
N VAL A 182 5.87 14.56 9.13
CA VAL A 182 6.93 13.55 8.92
C VAL A 182 6.90 12.49 10.03
N ASP A 183 6.67 12.89 11.29
CA ASP A 183 6.62 11.98 12.42
C ASP A 183 5.37 11.09 12.43
N GLY A 184 4.29 11.52 11.79
CA GLY A 184 3.06 10.75 11.59
C GLY A 184 3.18 9.61 10.58
N ARG A 185 4.12 9.72 9.63
CA ARG A 185 4.25 8.80 8.50
C ARG A 185 4.97 7.51 8.87
N PRO A 186 4.36 6.33 8.55
CA PRO A 186 4.99 5.03 8.76
C PRO A 186 6.35 4.90 8.04
N GLU A 187 6.48 5.43 6.82
CA GLU A 187 7.72 5.33 6.03
C GLU A 187 8.89 6.08 6.67
N ALA A 188 8.62 7.23 7.32
CA ALA A 188 9.66 7.94 8.07
C ALA A 188 10.11 7.15 9.29
N ARG A 189 9.16 6.50 10.00
CA ARG A 189 9.46 5.65 11.14
C ARG A 189 10.22 4.40 10.73
N GLN A 190 9.83 3.74 9.63
CA GLN A 190 10.56 2.62 9.05
C GLN A 190 12.01 2.99 8.71
N ALA A 191 12.22 4.13 8.07
CA ALA A 191 13.57 4.61 7.74
C ALA A 191 14.42 4.89 8.99
N ARG A 192 13.82 5.43 10.06
CA ARG A 192 14.49 5.63 11.37
C ARG A 192 14.85 4.31 12.03
N LEU A 193 13.92 3.34 12.05
CA LEU A 193 14.15 2.00 12.60
C LEU A 193 15.25 1.27 11.82
N ALA A 194 15.24 1.33 10.49
CA ALA A 194 16.30 0.75 9.65
C ALA A 194 17.68 1.37 9.94
N ALA A 195 17.75 2.68 10.15
CA ALA A 195 18.99 3.36 10.56
C ALA A 195 19.44 2.94 11.97
N GLU A 196 18.51 2.70 12.91
CA GLU A 196 18.83 2.20 14.25
C GLU A 196 19.33 0.74 14.21
N ILE A 197 18.70 -0.13 13.45
CA ILE A 197 19.15 -1.50 13.20
C ILE A 197 20.60 -1.50 12.68
N ALA A 198 20.90 -0.66 11.67
CA ALA A 198 22.25 -0.56 11.13
C ALA A 198 23.28 -0.10 12.19
N ARG A 199 22.91 0.82 13.10
CA ARG A 199 23.78 1.22 14.22
C ARG A 199 24.02 0.08 15.21
N VAL A 200 22.99 -0.72 15.53
CA VAL A 200 23.13 -1.88 16.41
C VAL A 200 24.03 -2.94 15.75
N GLN A 201 23.87 -3.17 14.45
CA GLN A 201 24.74 -4.09 13.68
C GLN A 201 26.19 -3.60 13.64
N ALA A 202 26.44 -2.30 13.49
CA ALA A 202 27.79 -1.72 13.55
C ALA A 202 28.42 -1.91 14.94
N ALA A 203 27.64 -1.71 16.01
CA ALA A 203 28.09 -1.96 17.38
C ALA A 203 28.37 -3.45 17.63
N ASP A 204 27.65 -4.35 16.97
CA ASP A 204 27.91 -5.80 17.04
C ASP A 204 29.21 -6.18 16.33
N ALA A 205 29.44 -5.65 15.14
CA ALA A 205 30.66 -5.90 14.38
C ALA A 205 31.95 -5.49 15.15
N LEU A 206 31.91 -4.35 15.84
CA LEU A 206 33.03 -3.88 16.68
C LEU A 206 33.34 -4.84 17.84
N ARG A 207 32.36 -5.57 18.34
CA ARG A 207 32.53 -6.45 19.51
C ARG A 207 32.92 -7.89 19.18
N ASN A 208 33.06 -8.22 17.88
CA ASN A 208 33.60 -9.50 17.46
C ASN A 208 35.06 -9.75 17.91
N TYR A 209 35.79 -8.68 18.25
CA TYR A 209 37.11 -8.78 18.87
C TYR A 209 37.11 -9.18 20.36
N LEU A 210 35.96 -9.19 21.01
CA LEU A 210 35.88 -9.55 22.43
C LEU A 210 35.71 -11.04 22.62
N PRO A 211 36.32 -11.64 23.69
CA PRO A 211 36.16 -13.04 23.97
C PRO A 211 34.71 -13.38 24.32
N GLN A 212 34.36 -14.65 24.10
CA GLN A 212 33.06 -15.24 24.52
C GLN A 212 33.32 -16.39 25.45
N VAL A 213 32.53 -16.48 26.51
CA VAL A 213 32.62 -17.57 27.53
C VAL A 213 31.31 -18.32 27.53
N THR A 214 31.39 -19.63 27.31
CA THR A 214 30.24 -20.54 27.30
C THR A 214 30.42 -21.64 28.34
N LEU A 215 29.37 -21.96 29.07
CA LEU A 215 29.25 -23.16 29.87
C LEU A 215 28.55 -24.23 29.04
N HIS A 216 29.17 -25.37 28.89
CA HIS A 216 28.62 -26.53 28.20
C HIS A 216 28.44 -27.66 29.18
N GLY A 217 27.21 -28.19 29.25
CA GLY A 217 26.89 -29.40 29.99
C GLY A 217 26.38 -30.46 29.01
N ALA A 218 26.87 -31.68 29.19
CA ALA A 218 26.39 -32.85 28.43
C ALA A 218 26.15 -34.03 29.37
N PHE A 219 25.04 -34.69 29.16
CA PHE A 219 24.77 -36.00 29.78
C PHE A 219 24.52 -36.98 28.66
N GLU A 220 25.33 -38.06 28.66
CA GLU A 220 25.28 -39.12 27.67
C GLU A 220 24.98 -40.43 28.35
N ALA A 221 24.00 -41.18 27.89
CA ALA A 221 23.68 -42.52 28.34
C ALA A 221 23.80 -43.47 27.15
N ASP A 222 24.84 -44.35 27.24
CA ASP A 222 25.13 -45.38 26.26
C ASP A 222 24.69 -46.75 26.74
N ARG A 223 23.91 -47.46 25.92
CA ARG A 223 23.34 -48.79 26.23
C ARG A 223 23.38 -49.68 25.01
N GLN A 224 23.35 -51.02 25.21
CA GLN A 224 23.20 -51.94 24.09
C GLN A 224 21.78 -51.98 23.53
N GLN A 225 20.76 -51.82 24.39
CA GLN A 225 19.33 -51.75 24.05
C GLN A 225 18.67 -50.66 24.87
N PHE A 226 17.50 -50.21 24.45
CA PHE A 226 16.78 -49.07 25.07
C PHE A 226 16.53 -49.26 26.59
N ALA A 227 16.24 -50.50 27.03
CA ALA A 227 15.89 -50.80 28.42
C ALA A 227 17.01 -51.47 29.23
N ASP A 228 18.19 -51.70 28.66
CA ASP A 228 19.31 -52.38 29.34
C ASP A 228 20.06 -51.44 30.30
N ARG A 229 20.80 -52.07 31.21
CA ARG A 229 21.78 -51.35 32.04
C ARG A 229 22.91 -50.83 31.15
N GLY A 230 23.17 -49.54 31.20
CA GLY A 230 24.24 -48.91 30.47
C GLY A 230 25.08 -47.99 31.36
N GLY A 231 26.02 -47.32 30.75
CA GLY A 231 26.84 -46.28 31.37
C GLY A 231 26.17 -44.90 31.21
N GLY A 232 26.12 -44.14 32.29
CA GLY A 232 25.83 -42.69 32.21
C GLY A 232 27.13 -41.91 32.36
N ASN A 233 27.36 -40.98 31.44
CA ASN A 233 28.53 -40.10 31.44
C ASN A 233 28.05 -38.67 31.51
N TRP A 234 28.73 -37.84 32.21
CA TRP A 234 28.43 -36.40 32.21
C TRP A 234 29.71 -35.60 31.98
N LEU A 235 29.56 -34.46 31.33
CA LEU A 235 30.62 -33.51 31.07
C LEU A 235 30.09 -32.12 31.42
N VAL A 236 30.89 -31.37 32.16
CA VAL A 236 30.69 -29.92 32.31
C VAL A 236 32.01 -29.26 31.95
N SER A 237 31.95 -28.33 31.05
CA SER A 237 33.14 -27.59 30.58
C SER A 237 32.84 -26.10 30.41
N ILE A 238 33.85 -25.29 30.61
CA ILE A 238 33.82 -23.86 30.30
C ILE A 238 34.71 -23.66 29.10
N GLY A 239 34.11 -23.12 28.00
CA GLY A 239 34.79 -22.79 26.77
C GLY A 239 35.05 -21.30 26.70
N LEU A 240 36.29 -20.89 26.34
CA LEU A 240 36.65 -19.53 25.97
C LEU A 240 36.91 -19.50 24.46
N ARG A 241 36.18 -18.69 23.73
CA ARG A 241 36.42 -18.43 22.30
C ARG A 241 36.84 -16.98 22.11
N TRP A 242 38.00 -16.77 21.58
CA TRP A 242 38.56 -15.47 21.29
C TRP A 242 39.19 -15.44 19.91
N ASN A 243 38.62 -14.62 19.01
CA ASN A 243 39.15 -14.44 17.68
C ASN A 243 40.23 -13.36 17.70
N LEU A 244 41.49 -13.75 17.67
CA LEU A 244 42.62 -12.81 17.67
C LEU A 244 42.98 -12.31 16.25
N PHE A 245 42.79 -13.18 15.24
CA PHE A 245 43.08 -12.86 13.85
C PHE A 245 42.33 -13.79 12.91
N ASN A 246 41.63 -13.25 11.94
CA ASN A 246 40.86 -13.98 10.90
C ASN A 246 41.15 -13.46 9.48
N GLY A 247 42.42 -13.12 9.19
CA GLY A 247 42.79 -12.64 7.87
C GLY A 247 42.26 -11.24 7.50
N GLY A 248 41.83 -10.46 8.49
CA GLY A 248 41.28 -9.12 8.26
C GLY A 248 39.78 -9.07 8.03
N ALA A 249 39.06 -10.22 8.11
CA ALA A 249 37.61 -10.26 7.89
C ALA A 249 36.82 -9.39 8.88
N ASP A 250 37.21 -9.34 10.16
CA ASP A 250 36.54 -8.48 11.14
C ASP A 250 36.71 -6.98 10.82
N LYS A 251 37.91 -6.57 10.37
CA LYS A 251 38.15 -5.19 9.95
C LYS A 251 37.29 -4.81 8.73
N ALA A 252 37.19 -5.72 7.76
CA ALA A 252 36.32 -5.51 6.60
C ALA A 252 34.84 -5.43 6.99
N LYS A 253 34.41 -6.27 7.94
CA LYS A 253 33.02 -6.27 8.46
C LYS A 253 32.67 -4.98 9.20
N ILE A 254 33.61 -4.41 9.95
CA ILE A 254 33.43 -3.09 10.58
C ILE A 254 33.27 -2.02 9.51
N ALA A 255 34.15 -1.96 8.51
CA ALA A 255 34.08 -0.98 7.44
C ALA A 255 32.76 -1.09 6.64
N GLU A 256 32.30 -2.32 6.37
CA GLU A 256 31.00 -2.60 5.74
C GLU A 256 29.84 -2.04 6.59
N SER A 257 29.83 -2.33 7.90
CA SER A 257 28.76 -1.90 8.80
C SER A 257 28.72 -0.38 8.99
N GLU A 258 29.88 0.29 9.02
CA GLU A 258 29.95 1.75 9.02
C GLU A 258 29.44 2.37 7.71
N ALA A 259 29.78 1.77 6.57
CA ALA A 259 29.25 2.19 5.27
C ALA A 259 27.72 2.01 5.20
N THR A 260 27.21 0.89 5.72
CA THR A 260 25.77 0.62 5.84
C THR A 260 25.08 1.65 6.73
N THR A 261 25.67 2.01 7.89
CA THR A 261 25.12 3.03 8.78
C THR A 261 25.04 4.40 8.09
N ARG A 262 26.07 4.79 7.31
CA ARG A 262 26.02 6.04 6.52
C ARG A 262 24.96 5.99 5.42
N ARG A 263 24.83 4.85 4.73
CA ARG A 263 23.82 4.64 3.70
C ARG A 263 22.41 4.77 4.27
N THR A 264 22.09 4.06 5.36
CA THR A 264 20.75 4.10 5.98
C THR A 264 20.39 5.46 6.55
N ALA A 265 21.38 6.22 7.07
CA ALA A 265 21.16 7.60 7.51
C ALA A 265 20.82 8.53 6.32
N ALA A 266 21.47 8.35 5.17
CA ALA A 266 21.14 9.10 3.96
C ALA A 266 19.76 8.71 3.39
N GLU A 267 19.41 7.43 3.44
CA GLU A 267 18.08 6.92 3.06
C GLU A 267 16.98 7.48 3.97
N GLN A 268 17.21 7.59 5.27
CA GLN A 268 16.30 8.25 6.20
C GLN A 268 16.07 9.73 5.82
N ALA A 269 17.15 10.49 5.60
CA ALA A 269 17.04 11.89 5.20
C ALA A 269 16.29 12.07 3.86
N ARG A 270 16.53 11.14 2.91
CA ARG A 270 15.80 11.10 1.64
C ARG A 270 14.32 10.81 1.81
N ALA A 271 13.96 9.84 2.66
CA ALA A 271 12.56 9.49 2.95
C ALA A 271 11.82 10.69 3.57
N GLU A 272 12.41 11.34 4.58
CA GLU A 272 11.83 12.53 5.21
C GLU A 272 11.65 13.70 4.22
N SER A 273 12.64 13.94 3.34
CA SER A 273 12.52 14.96 2.29
C SER A 273 11.44 14.60 1.26
N GLY A 274 11.33 13.31 0.88
CA GLY A 274 10.30 12.81 -0.03
C GLY A 274 8.89 13.01 0.53
N ILE A 275 8.68 12.75 1.82
CA ILE A 275 7.39 12.96 2.50
C ILE A 275 7.00 14.44 2.47
N ARG A 276 7.93 15.36 2.79
CA ARG A 276 7.67 16.82 2.71
C ARG A 276 7.27 17.24 1.30
N LEU A 277 7.94 16.71 0.28
CA LEU A 277 7.59 16.98 -1.12
C LEU A 277 6.18 16.46 -1.47
N GLN A 278 5.84 15.23 -1.06
CA GLN A 278 4.51 14.64 -1.29
C GLN A 278 3.39 15.50 -0.66
N VAL A 279 3.58 15.98 0.56
CA VAL A 279 2.61 16.87 1.23
C VAL A 279 2.43 18.17 0.47
N ARG A 280 3.52 18.81 0.03
CA ARG A 280 3.45 20.05 -0.77
C ARG A 280 2.75 19.83 -2.10
N GLN A 281 3.02 18.71 -2.77
CA GLN A 281 2.34 18.34 -4.02
C GLN A 281 0.84 18.10 -3.80
N ALA A 282 0.47 17.33 -2.77
CA ALA A 282 -0.93 17.06 -2.45
C ALA A 282 -1.70 18.35 -2.14
N TRP A 283 -1.10 19.26 -1.38
CA TRP A 283 -1.70 20.56 -1.07
C TRP A 283 -1.86 21.45 -2.32
N ALA A 284 -0.84 21.54 -3.17
CA ALA A 284 -0.91 22.29 -4.41
C ALA A 284 -2.01 21.74 -5.34
N ASN A 285 -2.14 20.42 -5.41
CA ASN A 285 -3.19 19.75 -6.19
C ASN A 285 -4.59 20.06 -5.64
N LEU A 286 -4.77 20.02 -4.32
CA LEU A 286 -6.05 20.36 -3.68
C LEU A 286 -6.46 21.80 -3.97
N LYS A 287 -5.52 22.75 -3.82
CA LYS A 287 -5.76 24.16 -4.14
C LYS A 287 -6.12 24.38 -5.60
N ALA A 288 -5.40 23.72 -6.51
CA ALA A 288 -5.70 23.80 -7.95
C ALA A 288 -7.06 23.18 -8.29
N ALA A 289 -7.42 22.04 -7.69
CA ALA A 289 -8.72 21.40 -7.89
C ALA A 289 -9.87 22.28 -7.40
N GLN A 290 -9.71 22.96 -6.26
CA GLN A 290 -10.71 23.92 -5.77
C GLN A 290 -10.95 25.07 -6.73
N GLN A 291 -9.89 25.69 -7.27
CA GLN A 291 -10.02 26.77 -8.26
C GLN A 291 -10.67 26.30 -9.58
N ARG A 292 -10.39 25.03 -9.98
CA ARG A 292 -11.01 24.44 -11.16
C ARG A 292 -12.51 24.23 -11.00
N ILE A 293 -13.01 23.90 -9.80
CA ILE A 293 -14.44 23.77 -9.52
C ILE A 293 -15.16 25.10 -9.76
N GLU A 294 -14.65 26.21 -9.21
CA GLU A 294 -15.26 27.52 -9.38
C GLU A 294 -15.38 27.90 -10.87
N SER A 295 -14.31 27.71 -11.64
CA SER A 295 -14.31 27.96 -13.08
C SER A 295 -15.25 27.01 -13.84
N ALA A 296 -15.28 25.73 -13.50
CA ALA A 296 -16.12 24.74 -14.16
C ALA A 296 -17.61 24.98 -13.86
N GLN A 297 -17.95 25.37 -12.64
CA GLN A 297 -19.32 25.71 -12.25
C GLN A 297 -19.85 26.92 -13.02
N ALA A 298 -19.07 28.00 -13.12
CA ALA A 298 -19.42 29.14 -13.94
C ALA A 298 -19.66 28.74 -15.40
N SER A 299 -18.79 27.88 -15.96
CA SER A 299 -18.95 27.39 -17.34
C SER A 299 -20.23 26.57 -17.54
N VAL A 300 -20.65 25.78 -16.54
CA VAL A 300 -21.93 25.03 -16.61
C VAL A 300 -23.11 26.00 -16.65
N GLU A 301 -23.13 27.03 -15.80
CA GLU A 301 -24.23 28.02 -15.79
C GLU A 301 -24.30 28.78 -17.11
N GLU A 302 -23.17 29.22 -17.67
CA GLU A 302 -23.11 29.89 -18.98
C GLU A 302 -23.57 28.96 -20.11
N ALA A 303 -23.15 27.71 -20.13
CA ALA A 303 -23.56 26.74 -21.15
C ALA A 303 -25.06 26.42 -21.05
N ARG A 304 -25.60 26.30 -19.82
CA ARG A 304 -27.04 26.08 -19.59
C ARG A 304 -27.87 27.22 -20.12
N GLU A 305 -27.47 28.46 -19.85
CA GLU A 305 -28.16 29.64 -20.36
C GLU A 305 -28.02 29.77 -21.89
N SER A 306 -26.85 29.46 -22.44
CA SER A 306 -26.64 29.43 -23.89
C SER A 306 -27.56 28.40 -24.58
N LEU A 307 -27.70 27.21 -24.01
CA LEU A 307 -28.62 26.18 -24.53
C LEU A 307 -30.06 26.67 -24.46
N ARG A 308 -30.49 27.27 -23.34
CA ARG A 308 -31.84 27.80 -23.18
C ARG A 308 -32.17 28.85 -24.27
N ILE A 309 -31.22 29.76 -24.52
CA ILE A 309 -31.37 30.78 -25.59
C ILE A 309 -31.43 30.11 -26.97
N SER A 310 -30.55 29.15 -27.24
CA SER A 310 -30.50 28.43 -28.52
C SER A 310 -31.80 27.65 -28.79
N GLN A 311 -32.34 26.95 -27.76
CA GLN A 311 -33.63 26.27 -27.87
C GLN A 311 -34.78 27.20 -28.19
N ASN A 312 -34.87 28.40 -27.55
CA ASN A 312 -35.89 29.37 -27.83
C ASN A 312 -35.79 29.92 -29.25
N ARG A 313 -34.57 30.22 -29.73
CA ARG A 313 -34.33 30.70 -31.09
C ARG A 313 -34.64 29.65 -32.13
N PHE A 314 -34.26 28.39 -31.89
CA PHE A 314 -34.59 27.26 -32.76
C PHE A 314 -36.10 27.03 -32.85
N ALA A 315 -36.81 27.12 -31.72
CA ALA A 315 -38.27 27.03 -31.67
C ALA A 315 -38.94 28.15 -32.49
N ALA A 316 -38.37 29.36 -32.47
CA ALA A 316 -38.85 30.51 -33.26
C ALA A 316 -38.38 30.50 -34.74
N GLY A 317 -37.59 29.49 -35.17
CA GLY A 317 -37.04 29.45 -36.51
C GLY A 317 -35.89 30.43 -36.80
N LEU A 318 -35.27 30.97 -35.73
CA LEU A 318 -34.20 32.00 -35.81
C LEU A 318 -32.78 31.44 -35.65
N SER A 319 -32.62 30.12 -35.52
CA SER A 319 -31.34 29.46 -35.50
C SER A 319 -31.43 28.07 -36.16
N THR A 320 -30.26 27.50 -36.50
CA THR A 320 -30.16 26.19 -37.15
C THR A 320 -30.15 25.04 -36.14
N VAL A 321 -30.47 23.84 -36.60
CA VAL A 321 -30.29 22.62 -35.79
C VAL A 321 -28.84 22.40 -35.36
N THR A 322 -27.89 22.80 -36.21
CA THR A 322 -26.43 22.72 -35.90
C THR A 322 -26.07 23.60 -34.71
N ASP A 323 -26.64 24.80 -34.60
CA ASP A 323 -26.41 25.69 -33.44
C ASP A 323 -26.99 25.09 -32.16
N LEU A 324 -28.17 24.47 -32.22
CA LEU A 324 -28.79 23.79 -31.11
C LEU A 324 -27.90 22.61 -30.63
N LEU A 325 -27.53 21.69 -31.53
CA LEU A 325 -26.72 20.51 -31.18
C LEU A 325 -25.34 20.91 -30.65
N ARG A 326 -24.76 22.02 -31.16
CA ARG A 326 -23.48 22.53 -30.61
C ARG A 326 -23.64 23.00 -29.16
N THR A 327 -24.72 23.68 -28.80
CA THR A 327 -24.94 24.12 -27.42
C THR A 327 -25.31 22.99 -26.50
N GLU A 328 -25.99 21.94 -26.97
CA GLU A 328 -26.23 20.70 -26.20
C GLU A 328 -24.92 19.99 -25.90
N THR A 329 -24.06 19.80 -26.90
CA THR A 329 -22.73 19.17 -26.70
C THR A 329 -21.87 20.00 -25.73
N ALA A 330 -21.88 21.34 -25.85
CA ALA A 330 -21.14 22.20 -24.94
C ALA A 330 -21.64 22.11 -23.50
N LEU A 331 -22.95 21.98 -23.27
CA LEU A 331 -23.48 21.74 -21.90
C LEU A 331 -23.04 20.40 -21.35
N LEU A 332 -23.15 19.32 -22.12
CA LEU A 332 -22.70 17.98 -21.71
C LEU A 332 -21.21 18.00 -21.33
N GLU A 333 -20.36 18.59 -22.17
CA GLU A 333 -18.92 18.70 -21.92
C GLU A 333 -18.59 19.53 -20.68
N THR A 334 -19.30 20.64 -20.43
CA THR A 334 -19.06 21.47 -19.23
C THR A 334 -19.51 20.77 -17.97
N GLN A 335 -20.66 20.05 -18.01
CA GLN A 335 -21.13 19.23 -16.88
C GLN A 335 -20.15 18.10 -16.55
N THR A 336 -19.66 17.37 -17.56
CA THR A 336 -18.66 16.32 -17.35
C THR A 336 -17.36 16.89 -16.76
N ARG A 337 -16.90 18.05 -17.23
CA ARG A 337 -15.72 18.73 -16.66
C ARG A 337 -15.93 19.19 -15.22
N TYR A 338 -17.14 19.65 -14.88
CA TYR A 338 -17.47 20.00 -13.50
C TYR A 338 -17.44 18.77 -12.58
N LEU A 339 -18.05 17.65 -12.98
CA LEU A 339 -18.01 16.40 -12.22
C LEU A 339 -16.57 15.91 -12.01
N ALA A 340 -15.74 15.95 -13.06
CA ALA A 340 -14.34 15.59 -12.95
C ALA A 340 -13.56 16.54 -12.01
N ALA A 341 -13.86 17.84 -12.00
CA ALA A 341 -13.23 18.79 -11.08
C ALA A 341 -13.61 18.52 -9.61
N VAL A 342 -14.86 18.16 -9.33
CA VAL A 342 -15.34 17.79 -8.00
C VAL A 342 -14.67 16.47 -7.54
N HIS A 343 -14.62 15.47 -8.42
CA HIS A 343 -13.92 14.23 -8.19
C HIS A 343 -12.43 14.45 -7.85
N ASP A 344 -11.74 15.26 -8.68
CA ASP A 344 -10.33 15.59 -8.44
C ASP A 344 -10.12 16.29 -7.09
N GLN A 345 -11.05 17.14 -6.65
CA GLN A 345 -10.97 17.76 -5.33
C GLN A 345 -11.11 16.73 -4.21
N ARG A 346 -12.09 15.82 -4.30
CA ARG A 346 -12.29 14.76 -3.31
C ARG A 346 -11.07 13.86 -3.19
N ILE A 347 -10.51 13.44 -4.33
CA ILE A 347 -9.27 12.66 -4.36
C ILE A 347 -8.09 13.46 -3.79
N ALA A 348 -7.93 14.74 -4.18
CA ALA A 348 -6.82 15.56 -3.70
C ALA A 348 -6.88 15.81 -2.19
N ALA A 349 -8.08 15.97 -1.61
CA ALA A 349 -8.29 16.11 -0.17
C ALA A 349 -7.88 14.83 0.57
N ALA A 350 -8.34 13.65 0.11
CA ALA A 350 -7.96 12.37 0.69
C ALA A 350 -6.45 12.10 0.54
N MET A 351 -5.85 12.45 -0.61
CA MET A 351 -4.40 12.30 -0.82
C MET A 351 -3.57 13.26 0.04
N LEU A 352 -4.11 14.42 0.45
CA LEU A 352 -3.44 15.28 1.41
C LEU A 352 -3.41 14.65 2.80
N GLU A 353 -4.53 14.08 3.28
CA GLU A 353 -4.56 13.33 4.54
C GLU A 353 -3.69 12.08 4.49
N PHE A 354 -3.69 11.36 3.36
CA PHE A 354 -2.77 10.25 3.13
C PHE A 354 -1.30 10.71 3.23
N ALA A 355 -0.94 11.80 2.54
CA ALA A 355 0.41 12.35 2.59
C ALA A 355 0.80 12.85 3.99
N ALA A 356 -0.17 13.30 4.79
CA ALA A 356 0.02 13.66 6.19
C ALA A 356 0.06 12.45 7.15
N GLY A 357 -0.34 11.25 6.70
CA GLY A 357 -0.43 10.05 7.53
C GLY A 357 -1.63 10.04 8.48
N THR A 358 -2.64 10.86 8.20
CA THR A 358 -3.85 11.04 9.03
C THR A 358 -5.10 10.42 8.42
N LEU A 359 -5.02 9.95 7.16
CA LEU A 359 -6.16 9.33 6.49
C LEU A 359 -6.64 8.09 7.26
N SER A 360 -7.92 8.07 7.58
CA SER A 360 -8.60 6.97 8.26
C SER A 360 -9.98 6.75 7.67
N PRO A 361 -10.64 5.60 7.93
CA PRO A 361 -12.02 5.38 7.50
C PRO A 361 -13.01 6.42 8.05
N ASP A 362 -12.68 7.09 9.15
CA ASP A 362 -13.52 8.11 9.81
C ASP A 362 -13.18 9.53 9.39
N SER A 363 -12.30 9.71 8.39
CA SER A 363 -11.89 11.04 7.92
C SER A 363 -13.07 11.85 7.38
N GLU A 364 -13.16 13.14 7.76
CA GLU A 364 -14.22 14.05 7.31
C GLU A 364 -14.25 14.24 5.78
N VAL A 365 -13.11 14.08 5.12
CA VAL A 365 -13.01 14.19 3.65
C VAL A 365 -13.75 13.07 2.90
N LEU A 366 -14.18 12.01 3.62
CA LEU A 366 -14.93 10.88 3.07
C LEU A 366 -16.45 11.08 3.18
N ASN A 367 -16.90 12.00 4.01
CA ASN A 367 -18.30 12.35 4.24
C ASN A 367 -18.65 13.64 3.47
#